data_df03bc0d7daafc13b3597673918fec92
#
_entry.id   df03bc0d7daafc13b3597673918fec92
#
_cell.length_a   1.000
_cell.length_b   1.000
_cell.length_c   1.000
_cell.angle_alpha   90.00
_cell.angle_beta   90.00
_cell.angle_gamma   90.00
#
_symmetry.space_group_name_H-M   'P 1'
#
loop_
_entity.id
_entity.type
_entity.pdbx_description
1 polymer ?
#
loop_
_entity_poly.entity_id
_entity_poly.type
_entity_poly.pdbx_seq_one_letter_code
_entity_poly.pdbx_strand_id
1 'polypeptide(L)' 'MEQIESFTEYLRIVVELLDKYGFIGTDEEKLAFADTIDGTYLEFMDNGTQIADWPEILERELIEFKSHEGAEYFAKQH' A
#
# COMPACT_ATOMS: atom_id res chain seq x y z
N MET A 1 -2.09 -18.02 -12.45
CA MET A 1 -2.20 -16.72 -13.11
C MET A 1 -2.93 -15.70 -12.28
N GLU A 2 -3.98 -16.14 -11.58
CA GLU A 2 -4.73 -15.22 -10.73
C GLU A 2 -3.87 -14.58 -9.65
N GLN A 3 -2.90 -15.30 -9.11
CA GLN A 3 -2.04 -14.76 -8.08
C GLN A 3 -1.19 -13.60 -8.57
N ILE A 4 -0.70 -13.68 -9.81
CA ILE A 4 0.11 -12.60 -10.39
C ILE A 4 -0.75 -11.36 -10.59
N GLU A 5 -1.97 -11.55 -11.10
CA GLU A 5 -2.89 -10.43 -11.30
C GLU A 5 -3.29 -9.79 -9.97
N SER A 6 -3.51 -10.59 -8.95
CA SER A 6 -3.86 -10.09 -7.62
C SER A 6 -2.74 -9.26 -7.03
N PHE A 7 -1.50 -9.74 -7.15
CA PHE A 7 -0.37 -8.99 -6.62
C PHE A 7 -0.15 -7.69 -7.37
N THR A 8 -0.32 -7.70 -8.69
CA THR A 8 -0.22 -6.50 -9.50
C THR A 8 -1.27 -5.47 -9.08
N GLU A 9 -2.49 -5.93 -8.84
CA GLU A 9 -3.57 -5.07 -8.37
C GLU A 9 -3.25 -4.48 -7.00
N TYR A 10 -2.68 -5.29 -6.11
CA TYR A 10 -2.25 -4.84 -4.80
C TYR A 10 -1.22 -3.72 -4.92
N LEU A 11 -0.19 -3.92 -5.76
CA LEU A 11 0.84 -2.91 -5.96
C LEU A 11 0.25 -1.62 -6.51
N ARG A 12 -0.67 -1.73 -7.47
CA ARG A 12 -1.31 -0.57 -8.07
C ARG A 12 -2.07 0.24 -7.01
N ILE A 13 -2.83 -0.44 -6.19
CA ILE A 13 -3.60 0.23 -5.14
C ILE A 13 -2.68 0.93 -4.15
N VAL A 14 -1.62 0.26 -3.73
CA VAL A 14 -0.67 0.85 -2.78
C VAL A 14 0.00 2.08 -3.37
N VAL A 15 0.45 2.00 -4.63
CA VAL A 15 1.10 3.13 -5.29
C VAL A 15 0.13 4.33 -5.39
N GLU A 16 -1.12 4.08 -5.74
CA GLU A 16 -2.11 5.14 -5.82
C GLU A 16 -2.32 5.81 -4.45
N LEU A 17 -2.36 5.01 -3.39
CA LEU A 17 -2.50 5.55 -2.04
C LEU A 17 -1.26 6.34 -1.63
N LEU A 18 -0.08 5.88 -1.98
CA LEU A 18 1.14 6.60 -1.69
C LEU A 18 1.13 7.98 -2.36
N ASP A 19 0.67 8.03 -3.62
CA ASP A 19 0.53 9.30 -4.34
C ASP A 19 -0.48 10.20 -3.64
N LYS A 20 -1.60 9.64 -3.22
CA LYS A 20 -2.66 10.40 -2.57
C LYS A 20 -2.18 11.07 -1.29
N TYR A 21 -1.32 10.40 -0.55
CA TYR A 21 -0.84 10.91 0.74
C TYR A 21 0.50 11.62 0.67
N GLY A 22 1.05 11.81 -0.53
CA GLY A 22 2.24 12.62 -0.71
C GLY A 22 3.55 11.91 -0.37
N PHE A 23 3.62 10.62 -0.67
CA PHE A 23 4.85 9.86 -0.46
C PHE A 23 6.01 10.52 -1.22
N ILE A 24 7.13 10.70 -0.53
CA ILE A 24 8.32 11.33 -1.08
C ILE A 24 9.21 10.26 -1.70
N GLY A 25 9.21 10.17 -3.03
CA GLY A 25 10.02 9.19 -3.72
C GLY A 25 9.62 9.00 -5.17
N THR A 26 10.43 8.26 -5.89
CA THR A 26 10.17 7.93 -7.29
C THR A 26 9.16 6.79 -7.37
N ASP A 27 8.71 6.49 -8.58
CA ASP A 27 7.81 5.36 -8.80
C ASP A 27 8.46 4.04 -8.39
N GLU A 28 9.77 3.91 -8.63
CA GLU A 28 10.51 2.72 -8.22
C GLU A 28 10.52 2.59 -6.70
N GLU A 29 10.68 3.70 -6.00
CA GLU A 29 10.69 3.70 -4.55
C GLU A 29 9.31 3.37 -3.99
N LYS A 30 8.25 3.82 -4.65
CA LYS A 30 6.89 3.47 -4.26
C LYS A 30 6.65 1.97 -4.41
N LEU A 31 7.11 1.40 -5.52
CA LEU A 31 6.98 -0.04 -5.73
C LEU A 31 7.77 -0.84 -4.71
N ALA A 32 8.98 -0.37 -4.39
CA ALA A 32 9.81 -1.02 -3.37
C ALA A 32 9.13 -0.97 -2.00
N PHE A 33 8.52 0.15 -1.67
CA PHE A 33 7.76 0.29 -0.42
C PHE A 33 6.59 -0.67 -0.40
N ALA A 34 5.84 -0.75 -1.50
CA ALA A 34 4.71 -1.65 -1.60
C ALA A 34 5.13 -3.11 -1.42
N ASP A 35 6.28 -3.47 -1.99
CA ASP A 35 6.80 -4.81 -1.85
C ASP A 35 7.22 -5.11 -0.40
N THR A 36 7.74 -4.08 0.29
CA THR A 36 8.16 -4.23 1.68
C THR A 36 6.98 -4.54 2.61
N ILE A 37 5.79 -4.02 2.29
CA ILE A 37 4.60 -4.25 3.11
C ILE A 37 3.73 -5.38 2.58
N ASP A 38 4.34 -6.33 1.88
CA ASP A 38 3.59 -7.42 1.26
C ASP A 38 2.93 -8.36 2.27
N GLY A 39 3.27 -8.24 3.55
CA GLY A 39 2.61 -9.01 4.60
C GLY A 39 1.10 -8.81 4.60
N THR A 40 0.63 -7.61 4.30
CA THR A 40 -0.80 -7.33 4.21
C THR A 40 -1.42 -8.08 3.04
N TYR A 41 -0.70 -8.16 1.92
CA TYR A 41 -1.17 -8.93 0.76
C TYR A 41 -1.34 -10.41 1.14
N LEU A 42 -0.37 -10.97 1.87
CA LEU A 42 -0.44 -12.35 2.30
C LEU A 42 -1.64 -12.58 3.23
N GLU A 43 -1.90 -11.64 4.12
CA GLU A 43 -3.09 -11.70 4.97
C GLU A 43 -4.39 -11.68 4.16
N PHE A 44 -4.44 -10.85 3.11
CA PHE A 44 -5.60 -10.81 2.23
C PHE A 44 -5.84 -12.18 1.59
N MET A 45 -4.79 -12.81 1.11
CA MET A 45 -4.91 -14.12 0.49
C MET A 45 -5.36 -15.18 1.50
N ASP A 46 -4.79 -15.14 2.69
CA ASP A 46 -5.09 -16.10 3.75
C ASP A 46 -6.54 -15.99 4.22
N ASN A 47 -7.03 -14.77 4.34
CA ASN A 47 -8.37 -14.51 4.86
C ASN A 47 -9.45 -14.47 3.79
N GLY A 48 -9.06 -14.58 2.52
CA GLY A 48 -10.01 -14.49 1.41
C GLY A 48 -10.64 -13.11 1.26
N THR A 49 -9.88 -12.07 1.63
CA THR A 49 -10.39 -10.70 1.56
C THR A 49 -10.65 -10.31 0.10
N GLN A 50 -11.82 -9.72 -0.15
CA GLN A 50 -12.20 -9.31 -1.49
C GLN A 50 -11.35 -8.13 -1.96
N ILE A 51 -10.96 -8.15 -3.23
CA ILE A 51 -10.16 -7.07 -3.81
C ILE A 51 -10.86 -5.72 -3.67
N ALA A 52 -12.18 -5.71 -3.74
CA ALA A 52 -12.96 -4.48 -3.59
C ALA A 52 -12.76 -3.81 -2.23
N ASP A 53 -12.40 -4.58 -1.22
CA ASP A 53 -12.18 -4.08 0.13
C ASP A 53 -10.73 -3.66 0.40
N TRP A 54 -9.81 -4.02 -0.48
CA TRP A 54 -8.39 -3.73 -0.27
C TRP A 54 -8.08 -2.24 -0.13
N PRO A 55 -8.63 -1.36 -0.97
CA PRO A 55 -8.27 0.06 -0.84
C PRO A 55 -8.57 0.63 0.53
N GLU A 56 -9.71 0.28 1.11
CA GLU A 56 -10.10 0.78 2.41
C GLU A 56 -9.16 0.28 3.51
N ILE A 57 -8.85 -1.01 3.47
CA ILE A 57 -7.98 -1.62 4.47
C ILE A 57 -6.57 -1.08 4.34
N LEU A 58 -6.06 -1.00 3.11
CA LEU A 58 -4.71 -0.49 2.86
C LEU A 58 -4.59 0.98 3.24
N GLU A 59 -5.63 1.76 2.99
CA GLU A 59 -5.62 3.17 3.36
C GLU A 59 -5.49 3.32 4.87
N ARG A 60 -6.22 2.52 5.63
CA ARG A 60 -6.15 2.53 7.09
C ARG A 60 -4.76 2.16 7.58
N GLU A 61 -4.19 1.11 7.01
CA GLU A 61 -2.84 0.67 7.36
C GLU A 61 -1.81 1.75 7.04
N LEU A 62 -1.95 2.40 5.90
CA LEU A 62 -1.04 3.45 5.49
C LEU A 62 -1.13 4.66 6.41
N ILE A 63 -2.34 5.04 6.81
CA ILE A 63 -2.53 6.17 7.73
C ILE A 63 -1.85 5.85 9.07
N GLU A 64 -2.02 4.65 9.55
CA GLU A 64 -1.40 4.23 10.79
C GLU A 64 0.13 4.24 10.68
N PHE A 65 0.67 3.71 9.59
CA PHE A 65 2.10 3.72 9.35
C PHE A 65 2.63 5.16 9.30
N LYS A 66 1.95 6.02 8.56
CA LYS A 66 2.33 7.41 8.43
C LYS A 66 2.36 8.13 9.77
N SER A 67 1.42 7.81 10.65
CA SER A 67 1.32 8.45 11.97
C SER A 67 2.43 8.03 12.93
N HIS A 68 2.99 6.86 12.74
CA HIS A 68 3.97 6.29 13.68
C HIS A 68 5.39 6.28 13.13
N GLU A 69 5.66 5.39 12.21
CA GLU A 69 7.02 5.16 11.75
C GLU A 69 7.35 5.80 10.41
N GLY A 70 6.32 6.10 9.63
CA GLY A 70 6.48 6.50 8.25
C GLY A 70 6.36 7.98 7.97
N ALA A 71 6.25 8.81 9.00
CA ALA A 71 6.01 10.25 8.80
C ALA A 71 7.06 10.89 7.90
N GLU A 72 8.30 10.46 7.98
CA GLU A 72 9.40 11.05 7.21
C GLU A 72 9.32 10.72 5.72
N TYR A 73 8.53 9.72 5.34
CA TYR A 73 8.37 9.32 3.94
C TYR A 73 7.30 10.13 3.22
N PHE A 74 6.60 11.00 3.92
CA PHE A 74 5.47 11.73 3.35
C PHE A 74 5.66 13.22 3.46
N ALA A 75 5.15 13.96 2.48
CA ALA A 75 5.18 15.41 2.53
C ALA A 75 4.36 15.88 3.72
N LYS A 76 4.88 16.91 4.40
CA LYS A 76 4.15 17.46 5.53
C LYS A 76 2.87 18.15 5.05
N GLN A 77 1.79 17.86 5.73
CA GLN A 77 0.50 18.49 5.48
C GLN A 77 0.41 19.76 6.31
N HIS A 78 -0.10 20.79 5.70
CA HIS A 78 -0.28 22.08 6.38
C HIS A 78 -1.74 22.38 6.60
#